data_4b5e7fc3961ebb8f1d7054569a6006bd
#
_entry.id   4b5e7fc3961ebb8f1d7054569a6006bd
#
_cell.length_a   1.000
_cell.length_b   1.000
_cell.length_c   1.000
_cell.angle_alpha   90.00
_cell.angle_beta   90.00
_cell.angle_gamma   90.00
#
_symmetry.space_group_name_H-M   'P 1'
#
loop_
_entity.id
_entity.type
_entity.pdbx_description
1 polymer ?
#
loop_
_entity_poly.entity_id
_entity_poly.type
_entity_poly.pdbx_seq_one_letter_code
_entity_poly.pdbx_strand_id
1 'polypeptide(L)'
;MAFKRWNKSPSKTPPEKTWTTKEMKIIGWCLTKNIGVGISPNWKDDLNRWQIEININGKIHTDPNKYNDDVVYNKVNEYYKYYYDKYNKQ
;
A
#
# COMPACT_ATOMS: atom_id res chain seq x y z
N MET A 1 -4.98 -24.41 -20.71
CA MET A 1 -4.96 -24.08 -20.21
C MET A 1 -4.67 -23.78 -19.65
N ALA A 2 -4.49 -23.73 -19.48
CA ALA A 2 -4.20 -23.49 -18.74
C ALA A 2 -4.07 -22.72 -18.15
N PHE A 3 -3.95 -22.16 -17.91
CA PHE A 3 -3.81 -21.37 -17.16
C PHE A 3 -4.35 -21.07 -16.30
N LYS A 4 -4.67 -21.30 -15.96
CA LYS A 4 -5.14 -21.16 -15.04
C LYS A 4 -4.68 -21.55 -13.98
N ARG A 5 -4.18 -22.23 -13.88
CA ARG A 5 -3.76 -22.71 -12.93
C ARG A 5 -2.80 -22.09 -12.35
N TRP A 6 -2.10 -21.57 -12.91
CA TRP A 6 -1.09 -21.10 -12.28
C TRP A 6 -1.41 -20.03 -11.48
N ASN A 7 -2.40 -19.76 -11.47
CA ASN A 7 -2.72 -18.83 -10.70
C ASN A 7 -2.96 -19.36 -9.45
N LYS A 8 -2.59 -20.46 -9.20
CA LYS A 8 -2.67 -20.91 -8.05
C LYS A 8 -1.83 -20.30 -7.13
N SER A 9 -0.91 -19.47 -7.35
CA SER A 9 -0.25 -18.82 -6.37
C SER A 9 -0.87 -17.58 -6.12
N PRO A 10 -1.93 -17.57 -5.79
CA PRO A 10 -2.65 -16.52 -5.47
C PRO A 10 -2.29 -15.92 -4.24
N SER A 11 -1.51 -16.55 -3.53
CA SER A 11 -1.11 -16.00 -2.29
C SER A 11 -0.49 -14.62 -2.45
N LYS A 12 -0.24 -14.17 -3.65
CA LYS A 12 0.30 -12.83 -3.85
C LYS A 12 -0.73 -11.86 -4.38
N THR A 13 -1.99 -12.20 -4.25
CA THR A 13 -3.05 -11.27 -4.59
C THR A 13 -3.28 -10.36 -3.40
N PRO A 14 -3.32 -9.04 -3.58
CA PRO A 14 -3.55 -8.14 -2.45
C PRO A 14 -4.91 -8.37 -1.82
N PRO A 15 -5.02 -8.22 -0.52
CA PRO A 15 -6.32 -8.36 0.14
C PRO A 15 -7.26 -7.24 -0.29
N GLU A 16 -8.54 -7.53 -0.23
CA GLU A 16 -9.52 -6.53 -0.61
C GLU A 16 -9.69 -5.52 0.50
N LYS A 17 -9.90 -4.27 0.12
CA LYS A 17 -10.07 -3.21 1.08
C LYS A 17 -11.03 -2.18 0.54
N THR A 18 -12.03 -1.84 1.34
CA THR A 18 -12.94 -0.76 1.01
C THR A 18 -12.56 0.47 1.82
N TRP A 19 -12.23 1.54 1.13
CA TRP A 19 -11.82 2.77 1.81
C TRP A 19 -13.03 3.61 2.13
N THR A 20 -13.02 4.25 3.30
CA THR A 20 -14.09 5.17 3.66
C THR A 20 -13.97 6.45 2.83
N THR A 21 -15.02 7.24 2.80
CA THR A 21 -15.00 8.51 2.09
C THR A 21 -13.90 9.42 2.61
N LYS A 22 -13.72 9.45 3.93
CA LYS A 22 -12.68 10.29 4.52
C LYS A 22 -11.29 9.81 4.08
N GLU A 23 -11.09 8.51 4.07
CA GLU A 23 -9.81 7.94 3.63
C GLU A 23 -9.55 8.26 2.16
N MET A 24 -10.59 8.17 1.32
CA MET A 24 -10.43 8.47 -0.09
C MET A 24 -10.08 9.92 -0.33
N LYS A 25 -10.60 10.83 0.47
CA LYS A 25 -10.27 12.24 0.35
C LYS A 25 -8.80 12.47 0.67
N ILE A 26 -8.31 11.85 1.71
CA ILE A 26 -6.91 11.98 2.10
C ILE A 26 -5.99 11.40 1.04
N ILE A 27 -6.33 10.21 0.54
CA ILE A 27 -5.54 9.56 -0.50
C ILE A 27 -5.53 10.41 -1.77
N GLY A 28 -6.70 10.90 -2.17
CA GLY A 28 -6.80 11.73 -3.36
C GLY A 28 -5.97 13.00 -3.25
N TRP A 29 -6.00 13.64 -2.09
CA TRP A 29 -5.18 14.83 -1.86
C TRP A 29 -3.69 14.50 -2.03
N CYS A 30 -3.25 13.40 -1.42
CA CYS A 30 -1.85 12.98 -1.51
C CYS A 30 -1.46 12.72 -2.95
N LEU A 31 -2.31 12.06 -3.72
CA LEU A 31 -2.00 11.76 -5.11
C LEU A 31 -1.86 13.03 -5.94
N THR A 32 -2.64 14.08 -5.64
CA THR A 32 -2.49 15.34 -6.34
C THR A 32 -1.18 16.03 -6.02
N LYS A 33 -0.54 15.63 -4.92
CA LYS A 33 0.77 16.18 -4.54
C LYS A 33 1.91 15.25 -4.93
N ASN A 34 1.64 14.27 -5.77
CA ASN A 34 2.63 13.29 -6.21
C ASN A 34 3.16 12.44 -5.06
N ILE A 35 2.29 12.11 -4.12
CA ILE A 35 2.61 11.21 -3.03
C ILE A 35 1.73 9.98 -3.16
N GLY A 36 2.32 8.84 -3.38
CA GLY A 36 1.59 7.59 -3.51
C GLY A 36 2.16 6.54 -2.59
N VAL A 37 1.31 5.75 -1.96
CA VAL A 37 1.75 4.65 -1.10
C VAL A 37 1.15 3.37 -1.66
N GLY A 38 1.97 2.41 -1.97
CA GLY A 38 1.51 1.16 -2.53
C GLY A 38 2.11 -0.03 -1.81
N ILE A 39 1.68 -1.21 -2.19
CA ILE A 39 2.21 -2.42 -1.60
C ILE A 39 2.75 -3.31 -2.70
N SER A 40 3.76 -4.09 -2.37
CA SER A 40 4.30 -5.07 -3.29
C SER A 40 4.54 -6.37 -2.54
N PRO A 41 4.52 -7.50 -3.24
CA PRO A 41 4.68 -8.77 -2.54
C PRO A 41 6.10 -9.02 -2.10
N ASN A 42 6.24 -9.66 -0.95
CA ASN A 42 7.50 -10.14 -0.45
C ASN A 42 7.49 -11.65 -0.59
N TRP A 43 8.27 -12.17 -1.52
CA TRP A 43 8.21 -13.58 -1.85
C TRP A 43 8.91 -14.49 -0.85
N LYS A 44 9.60 -13.91 0.12
CA LYS A 44 10.36 -14.71 1.07
C LYS A 44 9.59 -15.11 2.31
N ASP A 45 8.45 -14.50 2.55
CA ASP A 45 7.72 -14.73 3.79
C ASP A 45 6.24 -14.84 3.46
N ASP A 46 5.62 -15.95 3.85
CA ASP A 46 4.22 -16.16 3.56
C ASP A 46 3.31 -15.44 4.54
N LEU A 47 3.80 -15.15 5.73
CA LEU A 47 2.99 -14.50 6.72
C LEU A 47 3.06 -12.99 6.59
N ASN A 48 4.26 -12.42 6.58
CA ASN A 48 4.43 -10.99 6.41
C ASN A 48 4.83 -10.76 4.97
N ARG A 49 3.87 -10.89 4.08
CA ARG A 49 4.16 -10.98 2.65
C ARG A 49 4.04 -9.67 1.90
N TRP A 50 3.76 -8.58 2.58
CA TRP A 50 3.60 -7.30 1.91
C TRP A 50 4.64 -6.30 2.36
N GLN A 51 5.15 -5.56 1.39
CA GLN A 51 6.12 -4.52 1.63
C GLN A 51 5.51 -3.21 1.14
N ILE A 52 5.73 -2.13 1.85
CA ILE A 52 5.14 -0.85 1.50
C ILE A 52 6.17 0.01 0.79
N GLU A 53 5.75 0.60 -0.32
CA GLU A 53 6.58 1.49 -1.10
C GLU A 53 5.93 2.86 -1.15
N ILE A 54 6.69 3.90 -0.89
CA ILE A 54 6.20 5.26 -0.86
C ILE A 54 6.87 6.03 -1.97
N ASN A 55 6.06 6.59 -2.88
CA ASN A 55 6.60 7.36 -3.99
C ASN A 55 6.32 8.83 -3.70
N ILE A 56 7.36 9.63 -3.57
CA ILE A 56 7.22 11.06 -3.35
C ILE A 56 7.96 11.77 -4.47
N ASN A 57 7.22 12.41 -5.34
CA ASN A 57 7.77 13.16 -6.47
C ASN A 57 8.70 12.31 -7.33
N GLY A 58 8.34 11.05 -7.53
CA GLY A 58 9.13 10.14 -8.34
C GLY A 58 10.22 9.39 -7.62
N LYS A 59 10.45 9.72 -6.36
CA LYS A 59 11.45 8.99 -5.58
C LYS A 59 10.75 7.92 -4.76
N ILE A 60 11.27 6.72 -4.81
CA ILE A 60 10.66 5.58 -4.13
C ILE A 60 11.41 5.26 -2.85
N HIS A 61 10.68 5.25 -1.75
CA HIS A 61 11.21 4.86 -0.47
C HIS A 61 10.51 3.57 -0.06
N THR A 62 11.24 2.60 0.40
CA THR A 62 10.67 1.31 0.79
C THR A 62 10.71 1.19 2.30
N ASP A 63 9.57 0.85 2.89
CA ASP A 63 9.52 0.60 4.33
C ASP A 63 10.31 -0.66 4.60
N PRO A 64 11.27 -0.65 5.52
CA PRO A 64 12.08 -1.83 5.80
C PRO A 64 11.30 -2.95 6.46
N ASN A 65 10.13 -2.68 7.01
CA ASN A 65 9.33 -3.71 7.65
C ASN A 65 8.42 -4.41 6.66
N LYS A 66 8.01 -5.63 6.99
CA LYS A 66 7.08 -6.39 6.18
C LYS A 66 5.80 -6.55 6.96
N TYR A 67 4.68 -6.65 6.28
CA TYR A 67 3.38 -6.65 6.93
C TYR A 67 2.51 -7.80 6.41
N ASN A 68 1.61 -8.29 7.25
CA ASN A 68 0.68 -9.32 6.82
C ASN A 68 -0.60 -8.68 6.26
N ASP A 69 -1.51 -9.52 5.77
CA ASP A 69 -2.73 -9.05 5.12
C ASP A 69 -3.60 -8.21 6.06
N ASP A 70 -3.57 -8.50 7.34
CA ASP A 70 -4.47 -7.85 8.29
C ASP A 70 -4.07 -6.43 8.60
N VAL A 71 -2.77 -6.12 8.52
CA VAL A 71 -2.31 -4.80 8.95
C VAL A 71 -1.75 -3.94 7.82
N VAL A 72 -1.49 -4.51 6.66
CA VAL A 72 -0.80 -3.75 5.61
C VAL A 72 -1.58 -2.50 5.19
N TYR A 73 -2.89 -2.61 5.03
CA TYR A 73 -3.67 -1.45 4.61
C TYR A 73 -3.85 -0.42 5.73
N ASN A 74 -3.84 -0.88 6.97
CA ASN A 74 -3.84 0.07 8.09
C ASN A 74 -2.57 0.91 8.05
N LYS A 75 -1.46 0.27 7.71
CA LYS A 75 -0.19 0.97 7.62
C LYS A 75 -0.17 1.91 6.43
N VAL A 76 -0.72 1.49 5.30
CA VAL A 76 -0.84 2.34 4.12
C VAL A 76 -1.64 3.60 4.48
N ASN A 77 -2.75 3.42 5.20
CA ASN A 77 -3.57 4.55 5.59
C ASN A 77 -2.82 5.47 6.56
N GLU A 78 -2.03 4.91 7.47
CA GLU A 78 -1.22 5.71 8.38
C GLU A 78 -0.22 6.58 7.61
N TYR A 79 0.41 6.02 6.57
CA TYR A 79 1.33 6.79 5.77
C TYR A 79 0.63 7.94 5.03
N TYR A 80 -0.54 7.68 4.45
CA TYR A 80 -1.27 8.72 3.77
C TYR A 80 -1.69 9.83 4.74
N LYS A 81 -2.14 9.46 5.95
CA LYS A 81 -2.53 10.45 6.94
C LYS A 81 -1.34 11.25 7.41
N TYR A 82 -0.19 10.58 7.57
CA TYR A 82 1.03 11.27 7.98
C TYR A 82 1.42 12.35 6.97
N TYR A 83 1.41 12.00 5.69
CA TYR A 83 1.81 12.98 4.67
C TYR A 83 0.74 14.05 4.48
N TYR A 84 -0.52 13.69 4.61
CA TYR A 84 -1.59 14.66 4.54
C TYR A 84 -1.42 15.69 5.66
N ASP A 85 -1.22 15.24 6.89
CA ASP A 85 -1.06 16.14 8.01
C ASP A 85 0.19 17.00 7.87
N LYS A 86 1.26 16.39 7.39
CA LYS A 86 2.53 17.08 7.28
C LYS A 86 2.51 18.21 6.26
N TYR A 87 1.90 17.97 5.12
CA TYR A 87 1.94 18.94 4.03
C TYR A 87 0.68 19.78 3.90
N ASN A 88 -0.41 19.36 4.49
CA ASN A 88 -1.64 20.12 4.37
C ASN A 88 -1.76 21.20 5.44
N LYS A 89 -0.82 21.28 6.33
CA LYS A 89 -0.86 22.25 7.34
C LYS A 89 -0.36 23.59 6.94
N GLN A 90 -0.21 23.83 5.74
CA GLN A 90 0.34 25.09 5.25
C GLN A 90 -0.66 26.25 5.36
#